data_ac0300aaeb4d260c10e74cf94a6faed8
#
_entry.id   ac0300aaeb4d260c10e74cf94a6faed8
#
_cell.length_a   1.000
_cell.length_b   1.000
_cell.length_c   1.000
_cell.angle_alpha   90.00
_cell.angle_beta   90.00
_cell.angle_gamma   90.00
#
_symmetry.space_group_name_H-M   'P 1'
#
loop_
_entity.id
_entity.type
_entity.pdbx_description
1 polymer ?
#
loop_
_entity_poly.entity_id
_entity_poly.type
_entity_poly.pdbx_seq_one_letter_code
_entity_poly.pdbx_strand_id
1 'polypeptide(L)'
;MVNNLSLRSILDVNKLTGPNFLDWFRNLKIVLKQEKKFYVLDTPIPPVPATDASAEDKEAYQHHKDDNDQAACVMLDSMTPELQKQHEHMDVQSMILHFRELFDKEGRTERYEISKELFRCKMAEGSSIRPYMLKMIGVLPHL
;
A
#
# COMPACT_ATOMS: atom_id res chain seq x y z
N MET A 1 -3.15 25.18 -5.88
CA MET A 1 -2.48 25.43 -4.76
C MET A 1 -2.86 24.71 -3.54
N VAL A 2 -3.72 25.28 -2.79
CA VAL A 2 -4.13 24.75 -1.51
C VAL A 2 -4.73 23.36 -1.62
N ASN A 3 -5.41 23.07 -2.71
CA ASN A 3 -6.09 21.78 -2.90
C ASN A 3 -5.16 20.59 -2.93
N ASN A 4 -3.92 20.78 -3.40
CA ASN A 4 -2.98 19.67 -3.49
C ASN A 4 -2.51 19.22 -2.11
N LEU A 5 -2.46 20.15 -1.18
CA LEU A 5 -2.06 19.82 0.19
C LEU A 5 -3.09 18.98 0.90
N SER A 6 -4.39 19.17 0.55
CA SER A 6 -5.47 18.44 1.21
C SER A 6 -5.44 16.95 0.94
N LEU A 7 -5.05 16.52 -0.26
CA LEU A 7 -5.01 15.10 -0.58
C LEU A 7 -3.88 14.38 0.14
N ARG A 8 -2.72 15.02 0.26
CA ARG A 8 -1.62 14.43 1.00
C ARG A 8 -1.94 14.26 2.48
N SER A 9 -2.81 15.09 3.03
CA SER A 9 -3.19 15.00 4.43
C SER A 9 -3.89 13.68 4.77
N ILE A 10 -4.49 13.01 3.78
CA ILE A 10 -5.07 11.70 3.98
C ILE A 10 -4.01 10.72 4.49
N LEU A 11 -2.82 10.78 3.90
CA LEU A 11 -1.71 9.92 4.30
C LEU A 11 -1.15 10.32 5.65
N ASP A 12 -1.11 11.61 5.96
CA ASP A 12 -0.60 12.08 7.25
C ASP A 12 -1.49 11.63 8.41
N VAL A 13 -2.81 11.61 8.19
CA VAL A 13 -3.76 11.17 9.20
C VAL A 13 -3.77 9.65 9.32
N ASN A 14 -3.56 8.95 8.22
CA ASN A 14 -3.64 7.49 8.17
C ASN A 14 -2.29 6.86 7.81
N LYS A 15 -1.28 7.15 8.62
CA LYS A 15 0.06 6.64 8.37
C LYS A 15 0.09 5.12 8.42
N LEU A 16 0.99 4.54 7.63
CA LEU A 16 1.19 3.11 7.60
C LEU A 16 1.78 2.66 8.94
N THR A 17 1.08 1.73 9.59
CA THR A 17 1.53 1.12 10.85
C THR A 17 1.83 -0.37 10.68
N GLY A 18 1.37 -0.96 9.60
CA GLY A 18 1.52 -2.38 9.28
C GLY A 18 0.19 -3.01 8.90
N PRO A 19 -0.66 -3.36 9.87
CA PRO A 19 -1.93 -4.03 9.57
C PRO A 19 -2.87 -3.22 8.69
N ASN A 20 -2.73 -1.91 8.66
CA ASN A 20 -3.55 -1.02 7.83
C ASN A 20 -3.00 -0.84 6.41
N PHE A 21 -2.15 -1.76 5.95
CA PHE A 21 -1.48 -1.62 4.65
C PHE A 21 -2.47 -1.43 3.49
N LEU A 22 -3.53 -2.22 3.44
CA LEU A 22 -4.48 -2.14 2.32
C LEU A 22 -5.15 -0.77 2.23
N ASP A 23 -5.55 -0.21 3.38
CA ASP A 23 -6.15 1.13 3.42
C ASP A 23 -5.12 2.20 3.07
N TRP A 24 -3.92 2.08 3.62
CA TRP A 24 -2.84 3.01 3.34
C TRP A 24 -2.47 2.98 1.85
N PHE A 25 -2.38 1.80 1.26
CA PHE A 25 -2.03 1.65 -0.14
C PHE A 25 -3.09 2.24 -1.05
N ARG A 26 -4.36 2.07 -0.70
CA ARG A 26 -5.45 2.69 -1.45
C ARG A 26 -5.32 4.22 -1.42
N ASN A 27 -5.07 4.78 -0.26
CA ASN A 27 -4.88 6.22 -0.11
C ASN A 27 -3.65 6.71 -0.87
N LEU A 28 -2.57 5.95 -0.83
CA LEU A 28 -1.35 6.27 -1.58
C LEU A 28 -1.65 6.34 -3.08
N LYS A 29 -2.39 5.38 -3.61
CA LYS A 29 -2.74 5.37 -5.03
C LYS A 29 -3.55 6.61 -5.42
N ILE A 30 -4.47 7.02 -4.56
CA ILE A 30 -5.27 8.22 -4.79
C ILE A 30 -4.36 9.46 -4.87
N VAL A 31 -3.46 9.61 -3.91
CA VAL A 31 -2.55 10.76 -3.85
C VAL A 31 -1.63 10.78 -5.09
N LEU A 32 -1.03 9.65 -5.42
CA LEU A 32 -0.11 9.59 -6.55
C LEU A 32 -0.82 9.81 -7.88
N LYS A 33 -2.06 9.35 -8.00
CA LYS A 33 -2.86 9.58 -9.18
C LYS A 33 -3.16 11.06 -9.37
N GLN A 34 -3.50 11.74 -8.30
CA GLN A 34 -3.76 13.18 -8.32
C GLN A 34 -2.50 13.97 -8.69
N GLU A 35 -1.33 13.50 -8.27
CA GLU A 35 -0.04 14.13 -8.58
C GLU A 35 0.56 13.65 -9.90
N LYS A 36 -0.14 12.77 -10.62
CA LYS A 36 0.29 12.23 -11.91
C LYS A 36 1.57 11.40 -11.82
N LYS A 37 1.76 10.75 -10.68
CA LYS A 37 2.91 9.88 -10.44
C LYS A 37 2.52 8.42 -10.20
N PHE A 38 1.25 8.08 -10.47
CA PHE A 38 0.75 6.73 -10.23
C PHE A 38 1.52 5.67 -11.01
N TYR A 39 2.00 5.99 -12.20
CA TYR A 39 2.68 5.04 -13.07
C TYR A 39 3.95 4.45 -12.43
N VAL A 40 4.58 5.15 -11.48
CA VAL A 40 5.80 4.65 -10.86
C VAL A 40 5.55 3.40 -10.01
N LEU A 41 4.30 3.14 -9.62
CA LEU A 41 3.98 1.94 -8.85
C LEU A 41 4.09 0.68 -9.71
N ASP A 42 3.77 0.78 -11.00
CA ASP A 42 3.73 -0.36 -11.91
C ASP A 42 4.90 -0.40 -12.89
N THR A 43 5.53 0.73 -13.13
CA THR A 43 6.57 0.84 -14.15
C THR A 43 7.91 1.09 -13.49
N PRO A 44 8.83 0.12 -13.53
CA PRO A 44 10.16 0.32 -12.95
C PRO A 44 10.95 1.39 -13.71
N ILE A 45 11.93 1.98 -13.04
CA ILE A 45 12.81 2.96 -13.68
C ILE A 45 13.56 2.29 -14.84
N PRO A 46 13.56 2.89 -16.04
CA PRO A 46 14.30 2.31 -17.15
C PRO A 46 15.81 2.36 -16.92
N PRO A 47 16.59 1.59 -17.68
CA PRO A 47 18.04 1.64 -17.54
C PRO A 47 18.58 3.04 -17.85
N VAL A 48 19.72 3.37 -17.25
CA VAL A 48 20.38 4.65 -17.50
C VAL A 48 20.69 4.76 -18.99
N PRO A 49 20.29 5.86 -19.66
CA PRO A 49 20.57 6.02 -21.08
C PRO A 49 22.07 6.06 -21.38
N ALA A 50 22.44 5.61 -22.58
CA ALA A 50 23.81 5.69 -23.02
C ALA A 50 24.27 7.15 -23.10
N THR A 51 25.57 7.37 -23.03
CA THR A 51 26.16 8.72 -23.09
C THR A 51 25.75 9.46 -24.36
N ASP A 52 25.60 8.70 -25.46
CA ASP A 52 25.20 9.24 -26.74
C ASP A 52 23.71 9.21 -27.03
N ALA A 53 22.92 8.89 -26.02
CA ALA A 53 21.46 8.89 -26.18
C ALA A 53 20.96 10.31 -26.47
N SER A 54 19.77 10.40 -27.08
CA SER A 54 19.16 11.69 -27.38
C SER A 54 18.85 12.48 -26.11
N ALA A 55 18.75 13.80 -26.25
CA ALA A 55 18.36 14.65 -25.12
C ALA A 55 16.98 14.27 -24.61
N GLU A 56 16.07 13.88 -25.52
CA GLU A 56 14.73 13.47 -25.15
C GLU A 56 14.74 12.20 -24.28
N ASP A 57 15.57 11.23 -24.64
CA ASP A 57 15.68 10.00 -23.87
C ASP A 57 16.26 10.26 -22.49
N LYS A 58 17.25 11.12 -22.39
CA LYS A 58 17.85 11.49 -21.11
C LYS A 58 16.86 12.23 -20.23
N GLU A 59 16.08 13.12 -20.82
CA GLU A 59 15.05 13.85 -20.08
C GLU A 59 13.94 12.91 -19.57
N ALA A 60 13.50 11.99 -20.43
CA ALA A 60 12.47 11.02 -20.03
C ALA A 60 12.94 10.15 -18.89
N TYR A 61 14.19 9.70 -18.94
CA TYR A 61 14.78 8.93 -17.85
C TYR A 61 14.81 9.74 -16.55
N GLN A 62 15.30 10.96 -16.62
CA GLN A 62 15.43 11.82 -15.44
C GLN A 62 14.07 12.14 -14.85
N HIS A 63 13.06 12.39 -15.69
CA HIS A 63 11.71 12.66 -15.24
C HIS A 63 11.14 11.46 -14.48
N HIS A 64 11.30 10.25 -15.03
CA HIS A 64 10.81 9.04 -14.38
C HIS A 64 11.54 8.81 -13.06
N LYS A 65 12.84 9.02 -13.04
CA LYS A 65 13.62 8.87 -11.82
C LYS A 65 13.21 9.87 -10.75
N ASP A 66 12.97 11.11 -11.14
CA ASP A 66 12.51 12.15 -10.21
C ASP A 66 11.13 11.82 -9.64
N ASP A 67 10.22 11.37 -10.49
CA ASP A 67 8.88 10.97 -10.03
C ASP A 67 8.97 9.79 -9.07
N ASN A 68 9.83 8.84 -9.36
CA ASN A 68 10.03 7.69 -8.47
C ASN A 68 10.58 8.14 -7.12
N ASP A 69 11.56 9.02 -7.12
CA ASP A 69 12.15 9.53 -5.89
C ASP A 69 11.12 10.32 -5.07
N GLN A 70 10.31 11.14 -5.73
CA GLN A 70 9.27 11.90 -5.04
C GLN A 70 8.21 10.98 -4.46
N ALA A 71 7.79 9.96 -5.20
CA ALA A 71 6.83 8.99 -4.70
C ALA A 71 7.40 8.23 -3.49
N ALA A 72 8.68 7.86 -3.55
CA ALA A 72 9.32 7.20 -2.41
C ALA A 72 9.32 8.10 -1.17
N CYS A 73 9.57 9.40 -1.34
CA CYS A 73 9.52 10.34 -0.23
C CYS A 73 8.13 10.45 0.37
N VAL A 74 7.10 10.50 -0.49
CA VAL A 74 5.70 10.53 -0.02
C VAL A 74 5.40 9.27 0.78
N MET A 75 5.83 8.12 0.31
CA MET A 75 5.63 6.86 1.00
C MET A 75 6.31 6.86 2.37
N LEU A 76 7.58 7.26 2.42
CA LEU A 76 8.33 7.29 3.66
C LEU A 76 7.73 8.27 4.67
N ASP A 77 7.33 9.45 4.20
CA ASP A 77 6.71 10.45 5.07
C ASP A 77 5.40 9.96 5.69
N SER A 78 4.73 9.03 5.04
CA SER A 78 3.45 8.50 5.50
C SER A 78 3.58 7.18 6.25
N MET A 79 4.76 6.88 6.78
CA MET A 79 5.01 5.68 7.59
C MET A 79 5.37 6.08 9.02
N THR A 80 5.21 5.11 9.94
CA THR A 80 5.74 5.30 11.29
C THR A 80 7.27 5.37 11.24
N PRO A 81 7.92 6.00 12.23
CA PRO A 81 9.38 6.11 12.22
C PRO A 81 10.13 4.79 12.12
N GLU A 82 9.60 3.74 12.72
CA GLU A 82 10.24 2.42 12.63
C GLU A 82 10.23 1.90 11.21
N LEU A 83 9.10 2.04 10.51
CA LEU A 83 9.00 1.61 9.13
C LEU A 83 9.85 2.47 8.20
N GLN A 84 9.94 3.78 8.47
CA GLN A 84 10.82 4.66 7.72
C GLN A 84 12.25 4.18 7.75
N LYS A 85 12.76 3.85 8.93
CA LYS A 85 14.14 3.40 9.09
C LYS A 85 14.42 2.12 8.33
N GLN A 86 13.46 1.22 8.32
CA GLN A 86 13.62 -0.06 7.63
C GLN A 86 13.60 0.07 6.11
N HIS A 87 13.00 1.13 5.58
CA HIS A 87 12.73 1.22 4.15
C HIS A 87 13.36 2.43 3.47
N GLU A 88 14.08 3.27 4.19
CA GLU A 88 14.57 4.54 3.67
C GLU A 88 15.52 4.40 2.48
N HIS A 89 16.11 3.22 2.28
CA HIS A 89 17.03 2.98 1.17
C HIS A 89 16.38 2.21 0.01
N MET A 90 15.10 1.95 0.10
CA MET A 90 14.38 1.20 -0.92
C MET A 90 13.73 2.11 -1.95
N ASP A 91 13.60 1.64 -3.17
CA ASP A 91 12.80 2.33 -4.18
C ASP A 91 11.33 1.98 -4.02
N VAL A 92 10.47 2.62 -4.84
CA VAL A 92 9.03 2.45 -4.74
C VAL A 92 8.61 1.00 -4.92
N GLN A 93 9.10 0.35 -5.97
CA GLN A 93 8.68 -1.01 -6.30
C GLN A 93 9.12 -2.00 -5.21
N SER A 94 10.34 -1.83 -4.71
CA SER A 94 10.86 -2.69 -3.65
C SER A 94 10.05 -2.55 -2.37
N MET A 95 9.68 -1.32 -2.00
CA MET A 95 8.86 -1.08 -0.82
C MET A 95 7.50 -1.73 -0.96
N ILE A 96 6.84 -1.54 -2.09
CA ILE A 96 5.49 -2.09 -2.30
C ILE A 96 5.53 -3.62 -2.28
N LEU A 97 6.51 -4.21 -2.94
CA LEU A 97 6.65 -5.68 -2.95
C LEU A 97 6.87 -6.22 -1.55
N HIS A 98 7.74 -5.57 -0.78
CA HIS A 98 8.04 -5.96 0.59
C HIS A 98 6.80 -5.86 1.48
N PHE A 99 6.05 -4.77 1.38
CA PHE A 99 4.83 -4.60 2.15
C PHE A 99 3.76 -5.63 1.79
N ARG A 100 3.62 -5.95 0.50
CA ARG A 100 2.67 -6.99 0.08
C ARG A 100 3.04 -8.34 0.66
N GLU A 101 4.31 -8.69 0.66
CA GLU A 101 4.74 -9.94 1.25
C GLU A 101 4.50 -10.01 2.74
N LEU A 102 4.78 -8.91 3.46
CA LEU A 102 4.62 -8.87 4.90
C LEU A 102 3.16 -8.78 5.33
N PHE A 103 2.42 -7.82 4.77
CA PHE A 103 1.14 -7.44 5.33
C PHE A 103 -0.05 -8.10 4.66
N ASP A 104 0.03 -8.40 3.37
CA ASP A 104 -1.02 -9.19 2.73
C ASP A 104 -1.09 -10.59 3.34
N LYS A 105 0.07 -11.17 3.58
CA LYS A 105 0.14 -12.50 4.18
C LYS A 105 -0.44 -12.50 5.59
N GLU A 106 -0.09 -11.51 6.40
CA GLU A 106 -0.64 -11.35 7.74
C GLU A 106 -2.14 -11.18 7.69
N GLY A 107 -2.62 -10.32 6.80
CA GLY A 107 -4.05 -10.09 6.63
C GLY A 107 -4.80 -11.35 6.26
N ARG A 108 -4.24 -12.17 5.39
CA ARG A 108 -4.87 -13.45 5.03
C ARG A 108 -4.89 -14.41 6.20
N THR A 109 -3.82 -14.47 6.96
CA THR A 109 -3.73 -15.31 8.13
C THR A 109 -4.77 -14.91 9.17
N GLU A 110 -4.89 -13.63 9.46
CA GLU A 110 -5.91 -13.12 10.39
C GLU A 110 -7.30 -13.48 9.94
N ARG A 111 -7.60 -13.26 8.66
CA ARG A 111 -8.93 -13.59 8.12
C ARG A 111 -9.23 -15.07 8.21
N TYR A 112 -8.24 -15.90 7.95
CA TYR A 112 -8.39 -17.33 8.07
C TYR A 112 -8.67 -17.76 9.50
N GLU A 113 -7.94 -17.22 10.47
CA GLU A 113 -8.12 -17.53 11.88
C GLU A 113 -9.51 -17.10 12.37
N ILE A 114 -9.98 -15.93 11.98
CA ILE A 114 -11.31 -15.47 12.33
C ILE A 114 -12.38 -16.39 11.78
N SER A 115 -12.28 -16.76 10.51
CA SER A 115 -13.24 -17.66 9.86
C SER A 115 -13.25 -19.03 10.52
N LYS A 116 -12.07 -19.54 10.84
CA LYS A 116 -11.91 -20.83 11.50
C LYS A 116 -12.56 -20.82 12.87
N GLU A 117 -12.38 -19.75 13.61
CA GLU A 117 -12.94 -19.62 14.95
C GLU A 117 -14.47 -19.55 14.91
N LEU A 118 -15.02 -18.77 13.99
CA LEU A 118 -16.46 -18.69 13.79
C LEU A 118 -17.05 -20.06 13.44
N PHE A 119 -16.36 -20.80 12.60
CA PHE A 119 -16.79 -22.13 12.20
C PHE A 119 -16.78 -23.10 13.39
N ARG A 120 -15.74 -23.04 14.21
CA ARG A 120 -15.66 -23.86 15.44
C ARG A 120 -16.80 -23.56 16.41
N CYS A 121 -17.07 -22.29 16.61
CA CYS A 121 -18.17 -21.88 17.48
C CYS A 121 -19.49 -22.45 16.98
N LYS A 122 -19.73 -22.36 15.69
CA LYS A 122 -20.93 -22.89 15.07
C LYS A 122 -21.07 -24.40 15.34
N MET A 123 -20.00 -25.14 15.18
CA MET A 123 -20.00 -26.57 15.40
C MET A 123 -20.20 -26.95 16.87
N ALA A 124 -19.59 -26.16 17.76
CA ALA A 124 -19.70 -26.43 19.20
C ALA A 124 -21.10 -26.18 19.74
N GLU A 125 -21.78 -25.15 19.28
CA GLU A 125 -23.12 -24.81 19.76
C GLU A 125 -24.24 -25.54 19.05
N GLY A 126 -24.01 -25.97 17.83
CA GLY A 126 -24.91 -26.88 17.12
C GLY A 126 -26.25 -26.35 16.65
N SER A 127 -26.82 -25.37 17.27
CA SER A 127 -28.21 -25.00 17.01
C SER A 127 -28.49 -23.62 16.50
N SER A 128 -27.66 -22.63 16.74
CA SER A 128 -27.94 -21.26 16.36
C SER A 128 -27.09 -20.81 15.18
N ILE A 129 -27.57 -21.12 14.01
CA ILE A 129 -26.85 -20.74 12.79
C ILE A 129 -26.96 -19.24 12.54
N ARG A 130 -28.11 -18.62 12.84
CA ARG A 130 -28.35 -17.23 12.54
C ARG A 130 -27.36 -16.25 13.17
N PRO A 131 -27.04 -16.32 14.45
CA PRO A 131 -26.04 -15.40 15.01
C PRO A 131 -24.69 -15.53 14.36
N TYR A 132 -24.30 -16.73 13.98
CA TYR A 132 -23.03 -16.94 13.30
C TYR A 132 -23.04 -16.39 11.91
N MET A 133 -24.14 -16.55 11.19
CA MET A 133 -24.26 -15.96 9.86
C MET A 133 -24.18 -14.47 9.90
N LEU A 134 -24.81 -13.84 10.89
CA LEU A 134 -24.72 -12.39 11.05
C LEU A 134 -23.30 -11.94 11.36
N LYS A 135 -22.59 -12.68 12.19
CA LYS A 135 -21.18 -12.41 12.46
C LYS A 135 -20.33 -12.55 11.21
N MET A 136 -20.57 -13.59 10.43
CA MET A 136 -19.84 -13.80 9.20
C MET A 136 -20.08 -12.68 8.20
N ILE A 137 -21.30 -12.20 8.09
CA ILE A 137 -21.62 -11.07 7.23
C ILE A 137 -20.86 -9.82 7.71
N GLY A 138 -20.75 -9.60 9.00
CA GLY A 138 -20.00 -8.49 9.55
C GLY A 138 -18.49 -8.60 9.30
N VAL A 139 -17.97 -9.83 9.20
CA VAL A 139 -16.55 -10.06 8.96
C VAL A 139 -16.20 -10.05 7.46
N LEU A 140 -17.08 -10.61 6.63
CA LEU A 140 -16.84 -10.75 5.20
C LEU A 140 -16.43 -9.46 4.48
N PRO A 141 -16.99 -8.29 4.77
CA PRO A 141 -16.55 -7.07 4.11
C PRO A 141 -15.07 -6.75 4.32
N HIS A 142 -14.46 -7.34 5.32
CA HIS A 142 -13.03 -7.14 5.59
C HIS A 142 -12.15 -8.15 4.87
N LEU A 143 -12.76 -9.12 4.26
CA LEU A 143 -12.05 -10.13 3.49
C LEU A 143 -11.88 -9.69 2.04
#